data_52cd342b11b8c3ac67fea267b320593f
#
_entry.id   52cd342b11b8c3ac67fea267b320593f
#
_cell.length_a   1.000
_cell.length_b   1.000
_cell.length_c   1.000
_cell.angle_alpha   90.00
_cell.angle_beta   90.00
_cell.angle_gamma   90.00
#
_symmetry.space_group_name_H-M   'P 1'
#
loop_
_entity.id
_entity.type
_entity.pdbx_description
1 polymer ?
#
loop_
_entity_poly.entity_id
_entity_poly.type
_entity_poly.pdbx_seq_one_letter_code
_entity_poly.pdbx_strand_id
1 'polypeptide(L)'
;MKTIMIPTDFTTASLQLMEETILVFKPEPVNIVLFHAFTMPQSMQDIVGTESKPHIQVINERFRKSCKRIKDKYSDYVNNIHYRHLYGNTMRVFKHYLQFNKIDCIVYPTNYFLQMTHARSVDPDQLIRKCGYPVITSLLPEASVKISTSRVDNNGDLFTPDLISNQ
;
A
#
# COMPACT_ATOMS: atom_id res chain seq x y z
N MET A 1 14.85 -8.88 -5.60
CA MET A 1 14.09 -8.76 -4.33
C MET A 1 13.09 -7.63 -4.49
N LYS A 2 11.79 -7.89 -4.28
CA LYS A 2 10.72 -6.91 -4.51
C LYS A 2 10.46 -6.07 -3.27
N THR A 3 10.09 -4.80 -3.48
CA THR A 3 9.62 -3.89 -2.44
C THR A 3 8.11 -3.69 -2.61
N ILE A 4 7.35 -4.13 -1.62
CA ILE A 4 5.89 -4.17 -1.65
C ILE A 4 5.35 -3.10 -0.70
N MET A 5 4.49 -2.23 -1.21
CA MET A 5 3.80 -1.26 -0.38
C MET A 5 2.45 -1.82 0.08
N ILE A 6 2.18 -1.71 1.36
CA ILE A 6 0.90 -2.08 1.98
C ILE A 6 0.36 -0.85 2.71
N PRO A 7 -0.76 -0.27 2.28
CA PRO A 7 -1.44 0.76 3.05
C PRO A 7 -1.88 0.23 4.40
N THR A 8 -1.65 1.01 5.45
CA THR A 8 -1.90 0.60 6.83
C THR A 8 -2.63 1.68 7.62
N ASP A 9 -3.53 1.27 8.47
CA ASP A 9 -4.16 2.08 9.52
C ASP A 9 -3.63 1.73 10.92
N PHE A 10 -2.58 0.91 10.98
CA PHE A 10 -1.93 0.43 12.21
C PHE A 10 -2.85 -0.43 13.10
N THR A 11 -3.90 -1.00 12.51
CA THR A 11 -4.80 -1.95 13.17
C THR A 11 -4.33 -3.41 13.00
N THR A 12 -5.01 -4.32 13.68
CA THR A 12 -4.76 -5.76 13.53
C THR A 12 -5.05 -6.27 12.11
N ALA A 13 -6.02 -5.67 11.41
CA ALA A 13 -6.33 -6.01 10.02
C ALA A 13 -5.14 -5.73 9.09
N SER A 14 -4.42 -4.60 9.30
CA SER A 14 -3.19 -4.30 8.56
C SER A 14 -2.10 -5.34 8.79
N LEU A 15 -1.98 -5.89 10.00
CA LEU A 15 -1.02 -6.94 10.32
C LEU A 15 -1.36 -8.25 9.62
N GLN A 16 -2.65 -8.61 9.58
CA GLN A 16 -3.11 -9.79 8.86
C GLN A 16 -2.82 -9.67 7.37
N LEU A 17 -3.13 -8.53 6.76
CA LEU A 17 -2.82 -8.27 5.36
C LEU A 17 -1.32 -8.39 5.06
N MET A 18 -0.47 -7.95 5.98
CA MET A 18 0.98 -8.09 5.85
C MET A 18 1.41 -9.57 5.88
N GLU A 19 0.88 -10.39 6.80
CA GLU A 19 1.17 -11.82 6.83
C GLU A 19 0.70 -12.54 5.56
N GLU A 20 -0.52 -12.27 5.11
CA GLU A 20 -1.07 -12.82 3.85
C GLU A 20 -0.19 -12.43 2.64
N THR A 21 0.26 -11.17 2.59
CA THR A 21 1.19 -10.71 1.55
C THR A 21 2.48 -11.53 1.54
N ILE A 22 3.10 -11.74 2.71
CA ILE A 22 4.33 -12.54 2.81
C ILE A 22 4.10 -13.96 2.27
N LEU A 23 2.98 -14.58 2.62
CA LEU A 23 2.66 -15.95 2.19
C LEU A 23 2.47 -16.06 0.67
N VAL A 24 1.87 -15.04 0.03
CA VAL A 24 1.66 -15.01 -1.42
C VAL A 24 2.97 -14.86 -2.19
N PHE A 25 3.95 -14.15 -1.62
CA PHE A 25 5.24 -13.91 -2.31
C PHE A 25 6.29 -15.00 -2.06
N LYS A 26 6.04 -15.95 -1.15
CA LYS A 26 6.96 -17.09 -0.96
C LYS A 26 7.21 -17.83 -2.29
N PRO A 27 8.43 -18.35 -2.51
CA PRO A 27 9.58 -18.36 -1.59
C PRO A 27 10.50 -17.13 -1.69
N GLU A 28 10.15 -16.13 -2.50
CA GLU A 28 11.03 -14.97 -2.71
C GLU A 28 11.00 -14.01 -1.50
N PRO A 29 12.18 -13.59 -0.98
CA PRO A 29 12.24 -12.61 0.09
C PRO A 29 11.80 -11.22 -0.43
N VAL A 30 11.06 -10.49 0.42
CA VAL A 30 10.51 -9.18 0.09
C VAL A 30 10.89 -8.11 1.12
N ASN A 31 10.91 -6.85 0.67
CA ASN A 31 10.86 -5.69 1.55
C ASN A 31 9.41 -5.21 1.64
N ILE A 32 8.95 -4.90 2.83
CA ILE A 32 7.61 -4.39 3.07
C ILE A 32 7.69 -2.93 3.48
N VAL A 33 6.90 -2.09 2.82
CA VAL A 33 6.70 -0.69 3.16
C VAL A 33 5.26 -0.52 3.65
N LEU A 34 5.10 -0.34 4.95
CA LEU A 34 3.84 0.01 5.58
C LEU A 34 3.60 1.51 5.40
N PHE A 35 2.59 1.85 4.61
CA PHE A 35 2.32 3.20 4.13
C PHE A 35 1.08 3.82 4.78
N HIS A 36 1.19 5.07 5.18
CA HIS A 36 0.05 5.88 5.61
C HIS A 36 0.13 7.30 5.05
N ALA A 37 -1.02 7.85 4.65
CA ALA A 37 -1.09 9.20 4.09
C ALA A 37 -1.76 10.18 5.08
N PHE A 38 -1.23 11.41 5.11
CA PHE A 38 -1.75 12.51 5.92
C PHE A 38 -1.94 13.76 5.07
N THR A 39 -2.86 14.62 5.47
CA THR A 39 -2.99 15.96 4.89
C THR A 39 -1.73 16.78 5.14
N MET A 40 -1.43 17.71 4.24
CA MET A 40 -0.35 18.70 4.44
C MET A 40 -0.64 19.54 5.69
N PRO A 41 0.41 19.92 6.46
CA PRO A 41 0.27 20.93 7.50
C PRO A 41 -0.27 22.22 6.91
N GLN A 42 -1.26 22.82 7.55
CA GLN A 42 -1.90 24.06 7.06
C GLN A 42 -1.42 25.30 7.81
N SER A 43 -0.77 25.13 8.95
CA SER A 43 -0.30 26.24 9.79
C SER A 43 1.12 26.01 10.31
N MET A 44 1.79 27.10 10.73
CA MET A 44 3.07 27.01 11.43
C MET A 44 2.96 26.26 12.76
N GLN A 45 1.82 26.33 13.42
CA GLN A 45 1.55 25.57 14.64
C GLN A 45 1.53 24.07 14.37
N ASP A 46 1.00 23.66 13.21
CA ASP A 46 1.04 22.27 12.75
C ASP A 46 2.47 21.78 12.46
N ILE A 47 3.40 22.69 12.17
CA ILE A 47 4.79 22.35 11.85
C ILE A 47 5.65 22.30 13.11
N VAL A 48 5.45 23.21 14.04
CA VAL A 48 6.30 23.41 15.23
C VAL A 48 5.80 22.69 16.47
N GLY A 49 4.47 22.47 16.58
CA GLY A 49 3.86 21.80 17.74
C GLY A 49 4.25 20.32 17.85
N THR A 50 4.30 19.80 19.08
CA THR A 50 4.50 18.36 19.36
C THR A 50 3.37 17.50 18.78
N GLU A 51 2.18 18.07 18.60
CA GLU A 51 1.03 17.43 17.93
C GLU A 51 1.16 17.40 16.38
N SER A 52 2.18 18.06 15.86
CA SER A 52 2.38 18.25 14.42
C SER A 52 2.90 17.01 13.67
N LYS A 53 3.23 15.93 14.39
CA LYS A 53 3.77 14.72 13.79
C LYS A 53 2.81 13.53 13.93
N PRO A 54 1.67 13.52 13.21
CA PRO A 54 0.64 12.50 13.34
C PRO A 54 1.19 11.08 13.14
N HIS A 55 2.22 10.89 12.32
CA HIS A 55 2.85 9.60 12.11
C HIS A 55 3.52 9.01 13.36
N ILE A 56 3.88 9.84 14.35
CA ILE A 56 4.42 9.37 15.63
C ILE A 56 3.29 8.88 16.53
N GLN A 57 2.13 9.55 16.49
CA GLN A 57 1.00 9.24 17.36
C GLN A 57 0.27 7.95 16.92
N VAL A 58 0.16 7.70 15.61
CA VAL A 58 -0.58 6.55 15.08
C VAL A 58 0.18 5.23 15.21
N ILE A 59 1.51 5.25 15.23
CA ILE A 59 2.33 4.03 15.33
C ILE A 59 2.64 3.76 16.81
N ASN A 60 1.78 2.99 17.46
CA ASN A 60 1.98 2.61 18.84
C ASN A 60 3.02 1.47 19.00
N GLU A 61 3.55 1.32 20.21
CA GLU A 61 4.57 0.30 20.49
C GLU A 61 4.06 -1.14 20.31
N ARG A 62 2.77 -1.37 20.60
CA ARG A 62 2.14 -2.69 20.42
C ARG A 62 2.18 -3.12 18.96
N PHE A 63 1.86 -2.20 18.03
CA PHE A 63 1.93 -2.46 16.61
C PHE A 63 3.37 -2.75 16.15
N ARG A 64 4.34 -1.95 16.62
CA ARG A 64 5.77 -2.17 16.34
C ARG A 64 6.26 -3.55 16.81
N LYS A 65 5.89 -3.95 18.02
CA LYS A 65 6.20 -5.28 18.57
C LYS A 65 5.58 -6.40 17.73
N SER A 66 4.35 -6.21 17.26
CA SER A 66 3.68 -7.19 16.40
C SER A 66 4.37 -7.31 15.03
N CYS A 67 4.73 -6.20 14.40
CA CYS A 67 5.52 -6.23 13.16
C CYS A 67 6.86 -6.94 13.35
N LYS A 68 7.55 -6.70 14.48
CA LYS A 68 8.80 -7.42 14.80
C LYS A 68 8.57 -8.92 14.90
N ARG A 69 7.52 -9.37 15.60
CA ARG A 69 7.18 -10.79 15.69
C ARG A 69 6.91 -11.43 14.33
N ILE A 70 6.20 -10.71 13.44
CA ILE A 70 5.95 -11.19 12.08
C ILE A 70 7.27 -11.29 11.31
N LYS A 71 8.14 -10.27 11.41
CA LYS A 71 9.46 -10.31 10.78
C LYS A 71 10.29 -11.49 11.29
N ASP A 72 10.31 -11.73 12.59
CA ASP A 72 11.06 -12.84 13.20
C ASP A 72 10.48 -14.21 12.77
N LYS A 73 9.13 -14.32 12.71
CA LYS A 73 8.42 -15.54 12.25
C LYS A 73 8.71 -15.87 10.77
N TYR A 74 8.87 -14.86 9.94
CA TYR A 74 9.09 -15.00 8.50
C TYR A 74 10.48 -14.49 8.06
N SER A 75 11.50 -14.68 8.89
CA SER A 75 12.85 -14.13 8.68
C SER A 75 13.46 -14.49 7.31
N ASP A 76 13.16 -15.68 6.79
CA ASP A 76 13.67 -16.14 5.49
C ASP A 76 12.97 -15.47 4.29
N TYR A 77 11.79 -14.85 4.51
CA TYR A 77 10.95 -14.29 3.46
C TYR A 77 10.75 -12.77 3.60
N VAL A 78 11.15 -12.19 4.72
CA VAL A 78 11.04 -10.75 4.97
C VAL A 78 12.42 -10.18 5.31
N ASN A 79 12.96 -9.42 4.37
CA ASN A 79 14.23 -8.75 4.60
C ASN A 79 14.05 -7.54 5.53
N ASN A 80 13.16 -6.61 5.17
CA ASN A 80 12.89 -5.42 5.98
C ASN A 80 11.41 -5.05 6.00
N ILE A 81 10.99 -4.44 7.12
CA ILE A 81 9.70 -3.77 7.27
C ILE A 81 9.99 -2.31 7.58
N HIS A 82 9.56 -1.42 6.69
CA HIS A 82 9.71 0.03 6.83
C HIS A 82 8.35 0.69 7.06
N TYR A 83 8.31 1.61 8.01
CA TYR A 83 7.16 2.51 8.19
C TYR A 83 7.42 3.76 7.38
N ARG A 84 6.54 4.10 6.46
CA ARG A 84 6.64 5.28 5.62
C ARG A 84 5.33 6.03 5.60
N HIS A 85 5.40 7.34 5.62
CA HIS A 85 4.24 8.21 5.54
C HIS A 85 4.42 9.22 4.42
N LEU A 86 3.30 9.73 3.93
CA LEU A 86 3.23 10.77 2.94
C LEU A 86 2.41 11.93 3.47
N TYR A 87 2.89 13.14 3.34
CA TYR A 87 2.11 14.36 3.51
C TYR A 87 1.66 14.87 2.15
N GLY A 88 0.35 14.98 1.98
CA GLY A 88 -0.28 15.39 0.73
C GLY A 88 -1.09 14.27 0.07
N ASN A 89 -1.95 14.68 -0.86
CA ASN A 89 -2.91 13.80 -1.53
C ASN A 89 -2.94 13.98 -3.05
N THR A 90 -1.86 14.54 -3.63
CA THR A 90 -1.81 14.72 -5.08
C THR A 90 -1.14 13.53 -5.76
N MET A 91 -1.62 13.18 -6.95
CA MET A 91 -1.06 12.09 -7.76
C MET A 91 0.43 12.27 -8.06
N ARG A 92 0.86 13.52 -8.32
CA ARG A 92 2.26 13.83 -8.58
C ARG A 92 3.16 13.48 -7.40
N VAL A 93 2.77 13.91 -6.20
CA VAL A 93 3.53 13.65 -4.97
C VAL A 93 3.53 12.15 -4.67
N PHE A 94 2.40 11.47 -4.87
CA PHE A 94 2.30 10.03 -4.65
C PHE A 94 3.20 9.23 -5.61
N LYS A 95 3.20 9.54 -6.91
CA LYS A 95 4.09 8.89 -7.88
C LYS A 95 5.57 9.10 -7.54
N HIS A 96 5.93 10.31 -7.16
CA HIS A 96 7.30 10.60 -6.68
C HIS A 96 7.67 9.77 -5.44
N TYR A 97 6.73 9.62 -4.51
CA TYR A 97 6.90 8.79 -3.32
C TYR A 97 7.15 7.32 -3.69
N LEU A 98 6.37 6.75 -4.62
CA LEU A 98 6.53 5.37 -5.09
C LEU A 98 7.90 5.15 -5.72
N GLN A 99 8.34 6.07 -6.57
CA GLN A 99 9.66 6.03 -7.21
C GLN A 99 10.80 6.13 -6.20
N PHE A 100 10.71 7.10 -5.28
CA PHE A 100 11.73 7.32 -4.25
C PHE A 100 11.92 6.10 -3.33
N ASN A 101 10.83 5.45 -2.95
CA ASN A 101 10.86 4.25 -2.11
C ASN A 101 11.06 2.97 -2.92
N LYS A 102 11.26 3.05 -4.24
CA LYS A 102 11.48 1.92 -5.16
C LYS A 102 10.41 0.85 -5.01
N ILE A 103 9.14 1.28 -4.99
CA ILE A 103 8.00 0.38 -4.87
C ILE A 103 7.81 -0.37 -6.19
N ASP A 104 7.79 -1.71 -6.14
CA ASP A 104 7.54 -2.57 -7.30
C ASP A 104 6.06 -2.85 -7.49
N CYS A 105 5.32 -3.07 -6.40
CA CYS A 105 3.88 -3.27 -6.43
C CYS A 105 3.22 -2.82 -5.13
N ILE A 106 1.91 -2.65 -5.19
CA ILE A 106 1.06 -2.27 -4.07
C ILE A 106 0.09 -3.41 -3.79
N VAL A 107 -0.03 -3.82 -2.54
CA VAL A 107 -1.06 -4.77 -2.12
C VAL A 107 -2.20 -3.99 -1.47
N TYR A 108 -3.34 -3.96 -2.17
CA TYR A 108 -4.53 -3.24 -1.73
C TYR A 108 -5.80 -4.01 -2.13
N PRO A 109 -6.26 -4.97 -1.31
CA PRO A 109 -7.44 -5.78 -1.61
C PRO A 109 -8.70 -4.95 -1.80
N THR A 110 -9.60 -5.41 -2.66
CA THR A 110 -10.84 -4.66 -3.02
C THR A 110 -11.75 -4.42 -1.80
N ASN A 111 -11.75 -5.34 -0.85
CA ASN A 111 -12.56 -5.30 0.39
C ASN A 111 -11.74 -4.83 1.60
N TYR A 112 -10.57 -4.26 1.40
CA TYR A 112 -9.78 -3.71 2.48
C TYR A 112 -10.09 -2.22 2.67
N PHE A 113 -10.60 -1.88 3.85
CA PHE A 113 -10.96 -0.50 4.21
C PHE A 113 -10.05 -0.01 5.32
N LEU A 114 -9.36 1.08 5.07
CA LEU A 114 -8.52 1.74 6.05
C LEU A 114 -9.38 2.56 7.02
N GLN A 115 -9.13 2.37 8.31
CA GLN A 115 -9.71 3.25 9.32
C GLN A 115 -8.94 4.57 9.37
N MET A 116 -9.67 5.67 9.48
CA MET A 116 -9.06 6.99 9.66
C MET A 116 -8.67 7.16 11.13
N THR A 117 -7.53 6.59 11.51
CA THR A 117 -7.04 6.53 12.90
C THR A 117 -6.57 7.88 13.45
N HIS A 118 -6.48 8.89 12.61
CA HIS A 118 -6.11 10.25 12.99
C HIS A 118 -6.90 11.27 12.18
N ALA A 119 -7.21 12.44 12.74
CA ALA A 119 -7.99 13.48 12.07
C ALA A 119 -7.37 13.98 10.75
N ARG A 120 -6.06 13.84 10.61
CA ARG A 120 -5.30 14.21 9.40
C ARG A 120 -5.03 13.03 8.46
N SER A 121 -5.52 11.84 8.76
CA SER A 121 -5.41 10.68 7.86
C SER A 121 -6.14 10.95 6.54
N VAL A 122 -5.55 10.48 5.45
CA VAL A 122 -6.11 10.57 4.09
C VAL A 122 -6.31 9.17 3.56
N ASP A 123 -7.50 8.92 2.99
CA ASP A 123 -7.76 7.69 2.27
C ASP A 123 -6.96 7.68 0.95
N PRO A 124 -6.02 6.75 0.76
CA PRO A 124 -5.22 6.68 -0.44
C PRO A 124 -5.90 5.94 -1.60
N ASP A 125 -7.14 5.49 -1.48
CA ASP A 125 -7.83 4.63 -2.45
C ASP A 125 -7.71 5.16 -3.89
N GLN A 126 -8.11 6.42 -4.11
CA GLN A 126 -8.06 7.01 -5.45
C GLN A 126 -6.62 7.17 -5.98
N LEU A 127 -5.66 7.47 -5.11
CA LEU A 127 -4.26 7.58 -5.49
C LEU A 127 -3.72 6.22 -5.94
N ILE A 128 -4.02 5.16 -5.19
CA ILE A 128 -3.58 3.81 -5.48
C ILE A 128 -4.18 3.31 -6.78
N ARG A 129 -5.50 3.43 -6.96
CA ARG A 129 -6.18 2.93 -8.17
C ARG A 129 -5.76 3.64 -9.45
N LYS A 130 -5.34 4.91 -9.37
CA LYS A 130 -5.00 5.75 -10.54
C LYS A 130 -3.49 5.95 -10.74
N CYS A 131 -2.62 5.39 -9.89
CA CYS A 131 -1.17 5.67 -9.95
C CYS A 131 -0.45 5.02 -11.15
N GLY A 132 -1.04 3.99 -11.75
CA GLY A 132 -0.41 3.23 -12.85
C GLY A 132 0.66 2.23 -12.41
N TYR A 133 0.81 1.98 -11.11
CA TYR A 133 1.64 0.90 -10.59
C TYR A 133 0.86 -0.42 -10.52
N PRO A 134 1.55 -1.58 -10.53
CA PRO A 134 0.91 -2.87 -10.30
C PRO A 134 0.22 -2.90 -8.94
N VAL A 135 -1.08 -3.17 -8.90
CA VAL A 135 -1.87 -3.29 -7.67
C VAL A 135 -2.43 -4.71 -7.57
N ILE A 136 -2.12 -5.38 -6.47
CA ILE A 136 -2.64 -6.71 -6.14
C ILE A 136 -3.92 -6.51 -5.33
N THR A 137 -5.05 -6.86 -5.93
CA THR A 137 -6.38 -6.63 -5.36
C THR A 137 -7.01 -7.87 -4.74
N SER A 138 -6.36 -9.03 -4.86
CA SER A 138 -6.81 -10.30 -4.27
C SER A 138 -5.59 -11.13 -3.83
N LEU A 139 -5.65 -11.65 -2.62
CA LEU A 139 -4.62 -12.50 -2.01
C LEU A 139 -5.14 -13.93 -1.79
N LEU A 140 -5.81 -14.50 -2.77
CA LEU A 140 -6.25 -15.90 -2.67
C LEU A 140 -5.04 -16.84 -2.82
N PRO A 141 -4.87 -17.84 -1.92
CA PRO A 141 -3.77 -18.79 -1.97
C PRO A 141 -4.02 -19.87 -3.01
N GLU A 142 -4.43 -19.74 -4.14
CA GLU A 142 -4.36 -20.63 -5.31
C GLU A 142 -4.98 -19.97 -6.54
N ALA A 143 -4.19 -19.95 -7.60
CA ALA A 143 -4.53 -19.63 -8.99
C ALA A 143 -4.98 -18.18 -9.27
N SER A 144 -4.07 -17.42 -9.83
CA SER A 144 -4.30 -16.17 -10.57
C SER A 144 -4.18 -14.88 -9.76
N VAL A 145 -2.95 -14.44 -9.57
CA VAL A 145 -2.67 -13.01 -9.33
C VAL A 145 -3.18 -12.23 -10.56
N LYS A 146 -4.35 -11.64 -10.46
CA LYS A 146 -4.82 -10.70 -11.48
C LYS A 146 -4.06 -9.38 -11.31
N ILE A 147 -3.01 -9.22 -12.09
CA ILE A 147 -2.31 -7.94 -12.21
C ILE A 147 -3.13 -7.10 -13.19
N SER A 148 -3.91 -6.17 -12.68
CA SER A 148 -4.56 -5.16 -13.51
C SER A 148 -3.55 -4.07 -13.87
N THR A 149 -2.85 -4.23 -14.98
CA THR A 149 -2.09 -3.14 -15.59
C THR A 149 -3.06 -2.34 -16.45
N SER A 150 -3.53 -1.22 -15.95
CA SER A 150 -4.18 -0.23 -16.82
C SER A 150 -3.09 0.48 -17.64
N ARG A 151 -2.76 -0.09 -18.79
CA ARG A 151 -2.08 0.66 -19.84
C ARG A 151 -3.08 1.65 -20.40
N VAL A 152 -2.87 2.90 -20.15
CA VAL A 152 -3.52 3.97 -20.93
C VAL A 152 -2.69 4.09 -22.22
N ASP A 153 -3.10 3.40 -23.26
CA ASP A 153 -2.58 3.65 -24.60
C ASP A 153 -3.19 4.96 -25.09
N ASN A 154 -2.33 5.89 -25.49
CA ASN A 154 -2.68 7.22 -26.01
C ASN A 154 -3.25 7.18 -27.43
N ASN A 155 -4.08 6.21 -27.78
CA ASN A 155 -4.84 6.22 -29.03
C ASN A 155 -6.28 5.81 -28.73
N GLY A 156 -7.17 6.74 -28.95
CA GLY A 156 -8.61 6.64 -28.67
C GLY A 156 -9.37 5.78 -29.69
N ASP A 157 -9.16 4.48 -29.69
CA ASP A 157 -10.05 3.55 -30.37
C ASP A 157 -10.49 2.44 -29.42
N LEU A 158 -11.78 2.48 -29.11
CA LEU A 158 -12.50 1.44 -28.40
C LEU A 158 -12.64 0.21 -29.31
N PHE A 159 -11.83 -0.81 -29.05
CA PHE A 159 -12.04 -2.13 -29.65
C PHE A 159 -13.02 -2.92 -28.79
N THR A 160 -14.21 -3.15 -29.31
CA THR A 160 -15.15 -4.15 -28.80
C THR A 160 -14.80 -5.51 -29.43
N PRO A 161 -14.53 -6.58 -28.65
CA PRO A 161 -14.41 -7.90 -29.23
C PRO A 161 -15.81 -8.48 -29.46
N ASP A 162 -16.09 -8.82 -30.71
CA ASP A 162 -17.28 -9.54 -31.14
C ASP A 162 -17.35 -10.93 -30.48
N LEU A 163 -18.52 -11.22 -29.92
CA LEU A 163 -18.94 -12.53 -29.47
C LEU A 163 -19.13 -13.44 -30.70
N ILE A 164 -18.23 -14.35 -30.95
CA ILE A 164 -18.47 -15.45 -31.89
C ILE A 164 -19.17 -16.57 -31.15
N SER A 165 -20.46 -16.70 -31.45
CA SER A 165 -21.25 -17.90 -31.19
C SER A 165 -20.72 -19.04 -32.03
N ASN A 166 -20.47 -20.17 -31.44
CA ASN A 166 -20.44 -21.44 -32.18
C ASN A 166 -21.41 -22.46 -31.59
N GLN A 167 -22.22 -22.91 -32.48
CA GLN A 167 -23.15 -24.03 -32.39
C GLN A 167 -22.45 -25.35 -32.03
#